data_8d56230ca9c205a1011294a2e393f207
#
_entry.id   8d56230ca9c205a1011294a2e393f207
#
_cell.length_a   1.000
_cell.length_b   1.000
_cell.length_c   1.000
_cell.angle_alpha   90.00
_cell.angle_beta   90.00
_cell.angle_gamma   90.00
#
_symmetry.space_group_name_H-M   'P 1'
#
loop_
_entity.id
_entity.type
_entity.pdbx_description
1 polymer ?
#
loop_
_entity_poly.entity_id
_entity_poly.type
_entity_poly.pdbx_seq_one_letter_code
_entity_poly.pdbx_strand_id
1 'polypeptide(L)'
;SSLNCQAQLLPTPTQEAKPGVRWWWMGSAVDQENLKWNLGEYAKAGIGAVEITPLYGVQGNDKNDIPYLSPKWMDMLKFVEKENKQVGIETDMATGTGWPFGGPWVPISEAACKAVFVDTIVDVKQKLMEIEFNVPQKERAFAKLKVIKAFPMEGEKYKKRVIALYESRTRQKVKRAAPGGEGYVIGHFDSTAVANYLQHIDSAFVASKTPYPHTFFNDSYEVY
;
A
#
# COMPACT_ATOMS: atom_id res chain seq x y z
N SER A 1 -32.65 22.25 -51.06
CA SER A 1 -31.89 22.87 -49.96
C SER A 1 -31.10 21.80 -49.24
N SER A 2 -29.77 21.78 -49.46
CA SER A 2 -28.85 20.93 -48.76
C SER A 2 -28.68 21.48 -47.35
N LEU A 3 -29.15 20.74 -46.34
CA LEU A 3 -28.79 20.96 -44.94
C LEU A 3 -27.29 20.64 -44.77
N ASN A 4 -26.47 21.68 -44.72
CA ASN A 4 -25.09 21.54 -44.23
C ASN A 4 -25.14 21.25 -42.72
N CYS A 5 -25.15 19.99 -42.34
CA CYS A 5 -24.90 19.58 -40.97
C CYS A 5 -23.40 19.84 -40.74
N GLN A 6 -23.05 21.01 -40.20
CA GLN A 6 -21.72 21.21 -39.63
C GLN A 6 -21.63 20.31 -38.39
N ALA A 7 -20.93 19.18 -38.51
CA ALA A 7 -20.57 18.40 -37.36
C ALA A 7 -19.82 19.33 -36.39
N GLN A 8 -20.39 19.59 -35.23
CA GLN A 8 -19.71 20.36 -34.20
C GLN A 8 -18.50 19.58 -33.80
N LEU A 9 -17.32 20.02 -34.24
CA LEU A 9 -16.05 19.39 -33.88
C LEU A 9 -15.92 19.44 -32.35
N LEU A 10 -15.85 18.29 -31.74
CA LEU A 10 -15.53 18.22 -30.32
C LEU A 10 -14.19 18.94 -30.09
N PRO A 11 -14.07 19.68 -28.98
CA PRO A 11 -12.79 20.30 -28.66
C PRO A 11 -11.71 19.22 -28.47
N THR A 12 -10.48 19.54 -28.87
CA THR A 12 -9.36 18.66 -28.62
C THR A 12 -9.23 18.44 -27.11
N PRO A 13 -9.20 17.20 -26.61
CA PRO A 13 -9.03 16.93 -25.19
C PRO A 13 -7.76 17.58 -24.65
N THR A 14 -7.85 18.24 -23.49
CA THR A 14 -6.68 18.70 -22.77
C THR A 14 -5.94 17.50 -22.18
N GLN A 15 -4.71 17.69 -21.71
CA GLN A 15 -3.94 16.59 -21.11
C GLN A 15 -4.69 15.95 -19.91
N GLU A 16 -5.29 16.78 -19.07
CA GLU A 16 -6.03 16.36 -17.87
C GLU A 16 -7.33 15.60 -18.20
N ALA A 17 -7.84 15.78 -19.41
CA ALA A 17 -9.06 15.08 -19.90
C ALA A 17 -8.77 13.75 -20.58
N LYS A 18 -7.51 13.42 -20.81
CA LYS A 18 -7.14 12.13 -21.40
C LYS A 18 -7.27 11.00 -20.38
N PRO A 19 -7.66 9.79 -20.81
CA PRO A 19 -7.74 8.64 -19.90
C PRO A 19 -6.36 8.21 -19.42
N GLY A 20 -6.28 7.76 -18.15
CA GLY A 20 -5.13 7.04 -17.61
C GLY A 20 -5.32 5.53 -17.66
N VAL A 21 -4.24 4.78 -17.65
CA VAL A 21 -4.25 3.31 -17.58
C VAL A 21 -3.36 2.81 -16.47
N ARG A 22 -3.80 1.75 -15.77
CA ARG A 22 -2.95 1.01 -14.83
C ARG A 22 -1.98 0.14 -15.63
N TRP A 23 -0.70 0.30 -15.36
CA TRP A 23 0.37 -0.42 -16.05
C TRP A 23 1.08 -1.39 -15.12
N TRP A 24 0.70 -2.64 -15.19
CA TRP A 24 1.26 -3.68 -14.35
C TRP A 24 2.67 -4.08 -14.80
N TRP A 25 3.61 -3.92 -13.90
CA TRP A 25 4.96 -4.40 -14.05
C TRP A 25 5.09 -5.75 -13.34
N MET A 26 4.76 -6.83 -14.04
CA MET A 26 4.80 -8.20 -13.50
C MET A 26 6.25 -8.62 -13.25
N GLY A 27 6.65 -8.87 -11.98
CA GLY A 27 8.04 -9.08 -11.57
C GLY A 27 8.95 -7.88 -11.80
N SER A 28 8.37 -6.76 -12.24
CA SER A 28 9.13 -5.64 -12.82
C SER A 28 10.12 -6.09 -13.91
N ALA A 29 9.79 -7.19 -14.60
CA ALA A 29 10.58 -7.77 -15.68
C ALA A 29 10.44 -6.92 -16.96
N VAL A 30 10.98 -5.72 -16.93
CA VAL A 30 10.90 -4.70 -17.99
C VAL A 30 12.27 -4.35 -18.53
N ASP A 31 12.31 -3.87 -19.77
CA ASP A 31 13.49 -3.32 -20.43
C ASP A 31 13.14 -2.05 -21.20
N GLN A 32 14.15 -1.26 -21.53
CA GLN A 32 13.96 0.05 -22.16
C GLN A 32 13.28 -0.02 -23.53
N GLU A 33 13.55 -1.06 -24.33
CA GLU A 33 12.98 -1.21 -25.67
C GLU A 33 11.46 -1.43 -25.58
N ASN A 34 11.04 -2.39 -24.76
CA ASN A 34 9.62 -2.69 -24.55
C ASN A 34 8.88 -1.56 -23.82
N LEU A 35 9.52 -0.90 -22.84
CA LEU A 35 8.94 0.27 -22.19
C LEU A 35 8.66 1.38 -23.18
N LYS A 36 9.64 1.71 -24.03
CA LYS A 36 9.49 2.74 -25.07
C LYS A 36 8.41 2.39 -26.08
N TRP A 37 8.35 1.13 -26.51
CA TRP A 37 7.32 0.67 -27.43
C TRP A 37 5.92 0.82 -26.84
N ASN A 38 5.72 0.35 -25.60
CA ASN A 38 4.43 0.47 -24.89
C ASN A 38 3.97 1.93 -24.77
N LEU A 39 4.88 2.83 -24.36
CA LEU A 39 4.56 4.25 -24.22
C LEU A 39 4.17 4.89 -25.55
N GLY A 40 4.85 4.49 -26.63
CA GLY A 40 4.49 4.92 -27.99
C GLY A 40 3.08 4.46 -28.40
N GLU A 41 2.70 3.23 -28.06
CA GLU A 41 1.36 2.71 -28.36
C GLU A 41 0.29 3.37 -27.48
N TYR A 42 0.56 3.62 -26.20
CA TYR A 42 -0.34 4.36 -25.33
C TYR A 42 -0.58 5.79 -25.83
N ALA A 43 0.47 6.49 -26.23
CA ALA A 43 0.36 7.83 -26.79
C ALA A 43 -0.49 7.84 -28.09
N LYS A 44 -0.29 6.88 -28.99
CA LYS A 44 -1.09 6.73 -30.22
C LYS A 44 -2.58 6.44 -29.90
N ALA A 45 -2.85 5.71 -28.82
CA ALA A 45 -4.20 5.42 -28.36
C ALA A 45 -4.86 6.59 -27.64
N GLY A 46 -4.16 7.72 -27.44
CA GLY A 46 -4.70 8.90 -26.76
C GLY A 46 -4.66 8.82 -25.24
N ILE A 47 -3.88 7.91 -24.67
CA ILE A 47 -3.66 7.78 -23.22
C ILE A 47 -2.83 8.97 -22.72
N GLY A 48 -3.27 9.60 -21.62
CA GLY A 48 -2.61 10.75 -21.02
C GLY A 48 -1.78 10.45 -19.79
N ALA A 49 -2.04 9.33 -19.11
CA ALA A 49 -1.29 8.92 -17.92
C ALA A 49 -1.12 7.41 -17.84
N VAL A 50 -0.03 6.95 -17.23
CA VAL A 50 0.21 5.54 -16.88
C VAL A 50 0.47 5.43 -15.38
N GLU A 51 -0.26 4.53 -14.69
CA GLU A 51 0.00 4.20 -13.29
C GLU A 51 0.85 2.93 -13.21
N ILE A 52 2.13 3.08 -12.88
CA ILE A 52 3.05 1.95 -12.69
C ILE A 52 2.68 1.22 -11.40
N THR A 53 2.28 -0.04 -11.53
CA THR A 53 1.94 -0.92 -10.40
C THR A 53 2.83 -2.16 -10.43
N PRO A 54 3.90 -2.21 -9.61
CA PRO A 54 4.76 -3.38 -9.52
C PRO A 54 4.04 -4.54 -8.84
N LEU A 55 4.09 -5.72 -9.45
CA LEU A 55 3.42 -6.93 -8.97
C LEU A 55 4.38 -8.13 -8.99
N TYR A 56 3.91 -9.25 -8.41
CA TYR A 56 4.60 -10.55 -8.47
C TYR A 56 5.03 -10.94 -9.89
N GLY A 57 6.06 -11.79 -9.96
CA GLY A 57 6.61 -12.24 -11.24
C GLY A 57 5.74 -13.24 -11.98
N VAL A 58 6.07 -13.48 -13.24
CA VAL A 58 5.45 -14.52 -14.08
C VAL A 58 6.24 -15.81 -13.90
N GLN A 59 5.55 -16.90 -13.62
CA GLN A 59 6.18 -18.22 -13.44
C GLN A 59 7.10 -18.59 -14.62
N GLY A 60 8.32 -18.95 -14.30
CA GLY A 60 9.34 -19.30 -15.28
C GLY A 60 10.08 -18.11 -15.90
N ASN A 61 9.77 -16.88 -15.47
CA ASN A 61 10.46 -15.66 -15.93
C ASN A 61 11.31 -15.00 -14.81
N ASP A 62 11.47 -15.64 -13.68
CA ASP A 62 12.10 -15.10 -12.45
C ASP A 62 13.50 -14.52 -12.70
N LYS A 63 14.23 -15.05 -13.68
CA LYS A 63 15.56 -14.55 -14.06
C LYS A 63 15.58 -13.11 -14.60
N ASN A 64 14.44 -12.63 -15.05
CA ASN A 64 14.27 -11.28 -15.59
C ASN A 64 13.69 -10.31 -14.56
N ASP A 65 13.27 -10.82 -13.41
CA ASP A 65 12.68 -10.01 -12.35
C ASP A 65 13.67 -8.93 -11.86
N ILE A 66 13.14 -7.76 -11.61
CA ILE A 66 13.90 -6.62 -11.08
C ILE A 66 13.38 -6.28 -9.69
N PRO A 67 14.19 -6.43 -8.63
CA PRO A 67 13.76 -6.10 -7.28
C PRO A 67 13.31 -4.63 -7.16
N TYR A 68 12.18 -4.42 -6.52
CA TYR A 68 11.59 -3.11 -6.31
C TYR A 68 12.55 -2.15 -5.60
N LEU A 69 12.60 -0.90 -6.06
CA LEU A 69 13.50 0.16 -5.60
C LEU A 69 15.01 -0.16 -5.73
N SER A 70 15.40 -1.28 -6.35
CA SER A 70 16.82 -1.52 -6.66
C SER A 70 17.34 -0.47 -7.66
N PRO A 71 18.66 -0.25 -7.76
CA PRO A 71 19.24 0.68 -8.74
C PRO A 71 18.73 0.44 -10.15
N LYS A 72 18.65 -0.82 -10.58
CA LYS A 72 18.11 -1.19 -11.90
C LYS A 72 16.63 -0.82 -12.06
N TRP A 73 15.84 -1.03 -11.01
CA TRP A 73 14.42 -0.65 -11.01
C TRP A 73 14.26 0.87 -11.15
N MET A 74 15.02 1.63 -10.37
CA MET A 74 15.02 3.10 -10.45
C MET A 74 15.51 3.61 -11.81
N ASP A 75 16.47 2.94 -12.44
CA ASP A 75 16.91 3.26 -13.80
C ASP A 75 15.79 3.05 -14.83
N MET A 76 14.96 2.00 -14.68
CA MET A 76 13.80 1.78 -15.55
C MET A 76 12.72 2.85 -15.33
N LEU A 77 12.44 3.21 -14.09
CA LEU A 77 11.51 4.30 -13.78
C LEU A 77 12.01 5.62 -14.36
N LYS A 78 13.28 5.95 -14.15
CA LYS A 78 13.90 7.15 -14.71
C LYS A 78 13.84 7.21 -16.23
N PHE A 79 13.99 6.05 -16.88
CA PHE A 79 13.81 5.94 -18.32
C PHE A 79 12.37 6.24 -18.73
N VAL A 80 11.38 5.68 -18.03
CA VAL A 80 9.96 5.97 -18.30
C VAL A 80 9.65 7.46 -18.12
N GLU A 81 10.11 8.08 -17.03
CA GLU A 81 9.93 9.52 -16.79
C GLU A 81 10.49 10.38 -17.93
N LYS A 82 11.61 9.97 -18.51
CA LYS A 82 12.22 10.66 -19.65
C LYS A 82 11.42 10.49 -20.94
N GLU A 83 11.01 9.25 -21.25
CA GLU A 83 10.27 8.96 -22.48
C GLU A 83 8.86 9.55 -22.43
N ASN A 84 8.18 9.50 -21.27
CA ASN A 84 6.86 10.06 -21.08
C ASN A 84 6.80 11.56 -21.38
N LYS A 85 7.82 12.32 -20.98
CA LYS A 85 7.93 13.75 -21.33
C LYS A 85 8.00 14.00 -22.84
N GLN A 86 8.52 13.04 -23.63
CA GLN A 86 8.61 13.18 -25.09
C GLN A 86 7.27 12.89 -25.78
N VAL A 87 6.48 11.97 -25.23
CA VAL A 87 5.22 11.53 -25.84
C VAL A 87 3.97 12.18 -25.19
N GLY A 88 4.14 13.04 -24.17
CA GLY A 88 3.04 13.74 -23.51
C GLY A 88 2.17 12.82 -22.64
N ILE A 89 2.77 11.87 -21.95
CA ILE A 89 2.11 11.00 -20.96
C ILE A 89 2.62 11.38 -19.57
N GLU A 90 1.75 11.40 -18.59
CA GLU A 90 2.12 11.56 -17.18
C GLU A 90 2.39 10.21 -16.54
N THR A 91 3.32 10.19 -15.59
CA THR A 91 3.62 8.99 -14.81
C THR A 91 2.97 9.10 -13.44
N ASP A 92 2.08 8.18 -13.14
CA ASP A 92 1.61 7.91 -11.79
C ASP A 92 2.21 6.58 -11.30
N MET A 93 2.26 6.38 -9.99
CA MET A 93 2.89 5.19 -9.43
C MET A 93 2.19 4.76 -8.15
N ALA A 94 2.01 3.45 -7.95
CA ALA A 94 1.64 2.91 -6.66
C ALA A 94 2.74 3.15 -5.63
N THR A 95 2.37 3.55 -4.41
CA THR A 95 3.34 3.78 -3.30
C THR A 95 3.74 2.46 -2.65
N GLY A 96 4.13 1.48 -3.42
CA GLY A 96 4.51 0.15 -2.96
C GLY A 96 4.37 -0.88 -4.07
N THR A 97 4.32 -2.15 -3.67
CA THR A 97 4.11 -3.26 -4.59
C THR A 97 2.86 -4.02 -4.18
N GLY A 98 2.05 -4.47 -5.14
CA GLY A 98 0.76 -5.08 -4.81
C GLY A 98 -0.07 -4.21 -3.90
N TRP A 99 -0.73 -4.81 -2.91
CA TRP A 99 -1.61 -4.11 -1.95
C TRP A 99 -1.86 -4.92 -0.66
N PRO A 100 -2.23 -4.30 0.48
CA PRO A 100 -2.09 -2.88 0.82
C PRO A 100 -0.62 -2.47 0.98
N PHE A 101 -0.35 -1.19 1.25
CA PHE A 101 1.01 -0.69 1.47
C PHE A 101 1.78 -1.47 2.50
N GLY A 102 3.03 -1.74 2.20
CA GLY A 102 3.95 -2.47 3.04
C GLY A 102 5.22 -2.85 2.30
N GLY A 103 6.09 -3.59 2.96
CA GLY A 103 7.33 -4.03 2.35
C GLY A 103 8.29 -4.66 3.35
N PRO A 104 9.47 -5.11 2.90
CA PRO A 104 10.46 -5.78 3.76
C PRO A 104 11.08 -4.83 4.79
N TRP A 105 11.00 -3.53 4.57
CA TRP A 105 11.49 -2.50 5.49
C TRP A 105 10.49 -2.11 6.59
N VAL A 106 9.29 -2.71 6.60
CA VAL A 106 8.31 -2.50 7.67
C VAL A 106 8.54 -3.51 8.79
N PRO A 107 9.09 -3.07 9.95
CA PRO A 107 9.27 -3.96 11.09
C PRO A 107 7.90 -4.30 11.71
N ILE A 108 7.82 -5.40 12.44
CA ILE A 108 6.56 -5.82 13.08
C ILE A 108 6.01 -4.76 14.05
N SER A 109 6.85 -3.93 14.65
CA SER A 109 6.45 -2.82 15.51
C SER A 109 5.68 -1.71 14.79
N GLU A 110 5.89 -1.57 13.50
CA GLU A 110 5.25 -0.57 12.63
C GLU A 110 4.19 -1.18 11.70
N ALA A 111 4.00 -2.51 11.78
CA ALA A 111 3.00 -3.22 11.00
C ALA A 111 1.57 -2.92 11.47
N ALA A 112 0.60 -3.18 10.60
CA ALA A 112 -0.82 -2.99 10.88
C ALA A 112 -1.24 -3.65 12.18
N CYS A 113 -2.00 -2.91 13.00
CA CYS A 113 -2.46 -3.35 14.30
C CYS A 113 -3.95 -3.72 14.30
N LYS A 114 -4.36 -4.41 15.35
CA LYS A 114 -5.74 -4.79 15.63
C LYS A 114 -6.05 -4.70 17.11
N ALA A 115 -7.33 -4.54 17.42
CA ALA A 115 -7.84 -4.66 18.78
C ALA A 115 -8.06 -6.13 19.16
N VAL A 116 -7.61 -6.51 20.36
CA VAL A 116 -7.90 -7.80 20.98
C VAL A 116 -8.58 -7.54 22.30
N PHE A 117 -9.80 -8.02 22.43
CA PHE A 117 -10.58 -7.89 23.66
C PHE A 117 -10.50 -9.19 24.45
N VAL A 118 -10.24 -9.06 25.74
CA VAL A 118 -10.32 -10.16 26.69
C VAL A 118 -11.38 -9.80 27.73
N ASP A 119 -12.37 -10.66 27.87
CA ASP A 119 -13.52 -10.47 28.75
C ASP A 119 -13.46 -11.50 29.89
N THR A 120 -13.65 -11.07 31.09
CA THR A 120 -13.67 -11.94 32.27
C THR A 120 -14.67 -11.43 33.33
N ILE A 121 -15.15 -12.33 34.19
CA ILE A 121 -16.02 -12.03 35.29
C ILE A 121 -15.26 -12.33 36.58
N VAL A 122 -15.18 -11.33 37.46
CA VAL A 122 -14.44 -11.42 38.71
C VAL A 122 -15.29 -10.94 39.88
N ASP A 123 -14.82 -11.20 41.10
CA ASP A 123 -15.42 -10.63 42.32
C ASP A 123 -15.36 -9.10 42.28
N VAL A 124 -16.43 -8.43 42.79
CA VAL A 124 -16.51 -6.96 42.78
C VAL A 124 -15.37 -6.32 43.58
N LYS A 125 -14.82 -7.00 44.58
CA LYS A 125 -13.73 -6.51 45.44
C LYS A 125 -12.33 -6.68 44.79
N GLN A 126 -12.19 -7.55 43.77
CA GLN A 126 -10.89 -7.77 43.13
C GLN A 126 -10.44 -6.50 42.45
N LYS A 127 -9.19 -6.07 42.72
CA LYS A 127 -8.60 -4.90 42.07
C LYS A 127 -8.29 -5.19 40.60
N LEU A 128 -8.52 -4.21 39.74
CA LEU A 128 -8.31 -4.38 38.30
C LEU A 128 -6.86 -4.76 37.92
N MET A 129 -5.89 -4.25 38.66
CA MET A 129 -4.46 -4.52 38.43
C MET A 129 -4.02 -5.93 38.87
N GLU A 130 -4.86 -6.64 39.62
CA GLU A 130 -4.60 -8.02 40.11
C GLU A 130 -5.27 -9.07 39.21
N ILE A 131 -5.94 -8.65 38.12
CA ILE A 131 -6.63 -9.55 37.20
C ILE A 131 -5.65 -10.07 36.17
N GLU A 132 -5.49 -11.38 36.12
CA GLU A 132 -4.79 -12.06 35.04
C GLU A 132 -5.73 -12.27 33.84
N PHE A 133 -5.40 -11.66 32.71
CA PHE A 133 -6.19 -11.81 31.50
C PHE A 133 -5.61 -12.94 30.63
N ASN A 134 -6.48 -13.85 30.24
CA ASN A 134 -6.09 -14.94 29.31
C ASN A 134 -6.03 -14.45 27.87
N VAL A 135 -4.97 -13.72 27.55
CA VAL A 135 -4.71 -13.28 26.16
C VAL A 135 -4.49 -14.52 25.28
N PRO A 136 -5.17 -14.61 24.11
CA PRO A 136 -4.97 -15.73 23.19
C PRO A 136 -3.49 -15.98 22.89
N GLN A 137 -3.05 -17.24 22.93
CA GLN A 137 -1.63 -17.63 22.81
C GLN A 137 -0.95 -17.00 21.59
N LYS A 138 -1.62 -16.98 20.45
CA LYS A 138 -1.10 -16.40 19.19
C LYS A 138 -0.87 -14.89 19.24
N GLU A 139 -1.48 -14.20 20.23
CA GLU A 139 -1.37 -12.76 20.38
C GLU A 139 -0.38 -12.33 21.47
N ARG A 140 -0.03 -13.23 22.41
CA ARG A 140 0.76 -12.89 23.63
C ARG A 140 2.08 -12.17 23.30
N ALA A 141 2.76 -12.56 22.23
CA ALA A 141 4.04 -11.96 21.85
C ALA A 141 3.92 -10.50 21.35
N PHE A 142 2.72 -10.07 20.95
CA PHE A 142 2.48 -8.77 20.31
C PHE A 142 1.48 -7.90 21.06
N ALA A 143 0.70 -8.48 21.98
CA ALA A 143 -0.36 -7.80 22.68
C ALA A 143 0.19 -6.82 23.74
N LYS A 144 -0.20 -5.55 23.61
CA LYS A 144 0.08 -4.50 24.60
C LYS A 144 -1.22 -4.02 25.20
N LEU A 145 -1.36 -4.14 26.53
CA LEU A 145 -2.53 -3.67 27.24
C LEU A 145 -2.69 -2.15 27.07
N LYS A 146 -3.88 -1.71 26.68
CA LYS A 146 -4.22 -0.29 26.49
C LYS A 146 -5.22 0.21 27.52
N VAL A 147 -6.28 -0.55 27.77
CA VAL A 147 -7.37 -0.14 28.64
C VAL A 147 -7.94 -1.34 29.37
N ILE A 148 -8.30 -1.15 30.64
CA ILE A 148 -9.12 -2.07 31.42
C ILE A 148 -10.35 -1.29 31.90
N LYS A 149 -11.53 -1.83 31.66
CA LYS A 149 -12.80 -1.28 32.22
C LYS A 149 -13.62 -2.36 32.91
N ALA A 150 -14.22 -1.98 34.05
CA ALA A 150 -15.15 -2.82 34.76
C ALA A 150 -16.57 -2.29 34.62
N PHE A 151 -17.50 -3.22 34.49
CA PHE A 151 -18.93 -2.95 34.33
C PHE A 151 -19.72 -3.71 35.40
N PRO A 152 -20.72 -3.10 36.03
CA PRO A 152 -21.66 -3.83 36.90
C PRO A 152 -22.40 -4.88 36.06
N MET A 153 -22.82 -5.94 36.69
CA MET A 153 -23.66 -6.97 36.08
C MET A 153 -25.06 -6.91 36.67
N GLU A 154 -26.06 -6.86 35.81
CA GLU A 154 -27.47 -6.86 36.26
C GLU A 154 -27.80 -8.17 36.99
N GLY A 155 -28.42 -8.05 38.14
CA GLY A 155 -28.75 -9.20 38.99
C GLY A 155 -27.59 -9.80 39.79
N GLU A 156 -26.34 -9.34 39.60
CA GLU A 156 -25.13 -9.91 40.22
C GLU A 156 -24.45 -8.90 41.18
N LYS A 157 -24.81 -8.94 42.44
CA LYS A 157 -24.32 -7.99 43.47
C LYS A 157 -22.81 -8.13 43.77
N TYR A 158 -22.25 -9.32 43.64
CA TYR A 158 -20.88 -9.65 44.06
C TYR A 158 -19.90 -9.84 42.93
N LYS A 159 -20.35 -9.70 41.68
CA LYS A 159 -19.53 -9.86 40.50
C LYS A 159 -19.55 -8.63 39.62
N LYS A 160 -18.47 -8.44 38.88
CA LYS A 160 -18.34 -7.44 37.81
C LYS A 160 -17.73 -8.07 36.56
N ARG A 161 -18.17 -7.60 35.42
CA ARG A 161 -17.58 -7.90 34.14
C ARG A 161 -16.40 -6.97 33.90
N VAL A 162 -15.24 -7.51 33.50
CA VAL A 162 -14.06 -6.71 33.22
C VAL A 162 -13.59 -7.00 31.82
N ILE A 163 -13.42 -5.95 31.03
CA ILE A 163 -12.95 -6.03 29.66
C ILE A 163 -11.58 -5.36 29.58
N ALA A 164 -10.59 -6.10 29.11
CA ALA A 164 -9.28 -5.58 28.78
C ALA A 164 -9.13 -5.45 27.26
N LEU A 165 -8.70 -4.29 26.79
CA LEU A 165 -8.35 -4.02 25.40
C LEU A 165 -6.84 -4.06 25.24
N TYR A 166 -6.38 -4.91 24.34
CA TYR A 166 -5.01 -4.97 23.91
C TYR A 166 -4.89 -4.51 22.46
N GLU A 167 -3.84 -3.76 22.17
CA GLU A 167 -3.35 -3.59 20.80
C GLU A 167 -2.44 -4.77 20.45
N SER A 168 -2.68 -5.41 19.34
CA SER A 168 -1.84 -6.47 18.79
C SER A 168 -1.56 -6.23 17.30
N ARG A 169 -0.81 -7.11 16.65
CA ARG A 169 -0.46 -6.98 15.23
C ARG A 169 -1.29 -7.92 14.37
N THR A 170 -1.75 -7.44 13.21
CA THR A 170 -2.47 -8.29 12.24
C THR A 170 -1.55 -9.33 11.65
N ARG A 171 -0.26 -9.03 11.50
CA ARG A 171 0.77 -9.80 10.79
C ARG A 171 0.43 -10.02 9.31
N GLN A 172 -0.48 -9.21 8.80
CA GLN A 172 -0.83 -9.21 7.39
C GLN A 172 0.41 -8.91 6.54
N LYS A 173 0.54 -9.62 5.44
CA LYS A 173 1.58 -9.39 4.44
C LYS A 173 0.98 -8.70 3.22
N VAL A 174 1.83 -7.96 2.52
CA VAL A 174 1.49 -7.40 1.21
C VAL A 174 1.07 -8.54 0.28
N LYS A 175 -0.09 -8.40 -0.34
CA LYS A 175 -0.61 -9.31 -1.35
C LYS A 175 -0.06 -8.93 -2.71
N ARG A 176 0.26 -9.91 -3.53
CA ARG A 176 0.74 -9.66 -4.90
C ARG A 176 2.03 -8.84 -4.97
N ALA A 177 2.83 -8.87 -3.91
CA ALA A 177 4.08 -8.13 -3.85
C ALA A 177 4.99 -8.47 -5.02
N ALA A 178 5.65 -7.44 -5.57
CA ALA A 178 6.73 -7.63 -6.52
C ALA A 178 7.98 -8.17 -5.82
N PRO A 179 8.93 -8.79 -6.53
CA PRO A 179 10.24 -9.12 -5.98
C PRO A 179 10.89 -7.92 -5.27
N GLY A 180 11.33 -8.11 -4.04
CA GLY A 180 11.88 -7.04 -3.19
C GLY A 180 10.85 -6.14 -2.51
N GLY A 181 9.55 -6.43 -2.67
CA GLY A 181 8.46 -5.72 -2.01
C GLY A 181 7.71 -6.55 -0.97
N GLU A 182 8.14 -7.80 -0.71
CA GLU A 182 7.47 -8.72 0.21
C GLU A 182 7.71 -8.30 1.66
N GLY A 183 6.65 -8.08 2.42
CA GLY A 183 6.80 -7.66 3.81
C GLY A 183 5.47 -7.51 4.54
N TYR A 184 5.54 -6.90 5.71
CA TYR A 184 4.34 -6.58 6.47
C TYR A 184 3.62 -5.37 5.89
N VAL A 185 2.28 -5.39 6.01
CA VAL A 185 1.45 -4.22 5.77
C VAL A 185 1.70 -3.19 6.86
N ILE A 186 1.84 -1.93 6.47
CA ILE A 186 2.12 -0.80 7.37
C ILE A 186 0.93 -0.51 8.30
N GLY A 187 1.20 0.00 9.49
CA GLY A 187 0.22 0.59 10.39
C GLY A 187 -0.23 1.97 9.90
N HIS A 188 -1.26 2.03 9.08
CA HIS A 188 -1.74 3.26 8.45
C HIS A 188 -2.16 4.38 9.43
N PHE A 189 -2.49 4.03 10.66
CA PHE A 189 -2.86 5.00 11.72
C PHE A 189 -1.69 5.39 12.61
N ASP A 190 -0.49 4.88 12.34
CA ASP A 190 0.73 5.22 13.05
C ASP A 190 1.54 6.20 12.19
N SER A 191 1.55 7.47 12.59
CA SER A 191 2.25 8.53 11.83
C SER A 191 3.75 8.27 11.72
N THR A 192 4.36 7.63 12.71
CA THR A 192 5.79 7.26 12.67
C THR A 192 6.03 6.17 11.64
N ALA A 193 5.18 5.13 11.64
CA ALA A 193 5.26 4.05 10.65
C ALA A 193 5.08 4.58 9.22
N VAL A 194 4.11 5.48 9.00
CA VAL A 194 3.88 6.13 7.70
C VAL A 194 5.09 6.97 7.28
N ALA A 195 5.63 7.79 8.20
CA ALA A 195 6.80 8.62 7.91
C ALA A 195 8.02 7.78 7.53
N ASN A 196 8.33 6.73 8.30
CA ASN A 196 9.44 5.82 8.02
C ASN A 196 9.28 5.11 6.68
N TYR A 197 8.05 4.68 6.38
CA TYR A 197 7.72 4.04 5.11
C TYR A 197 7.98 4.97 3.92
N LEU A 198 7.45 6.18 3.97
CA LEU A 198 7.63 7.18 2.91
C LEU A 198 9.08 7.62 2.77
N GLN A 199 9.81 7.77 3.89
CA GLN A 199 11.23 8.10 3.87
C GLN A 199 12.07 7.03 3.17
N HIS A 200 11.71 5.75 3.32
CA HIS A 200 12.42 4.67 2.61
C HIS A 200 12.28 4.82 1.09
N ILE A 201 11.06 5.08 0.60
CA ILE A 201 10.80 5.31 -0.82
C ILE A 201 11.52 6.57 -1.30
N ASP A 202 11.37 7.68 -0.56
CA ASP A 202 12.03 8.96 -0.86
C ASP A 202 13.54 8.80 -1.02
N SER A 203 14.17 8.03 -0.12
CA SER A 203 15.60 7.76 -0.17
C SER A 203 16.05 7.10 -1.48
N ALA A 204 15.23 6.24 -2.07
CA ALA A 204 15.54 5.61 -3.36
C ALA A 204 15.48 6.63 -4.52
N PHE A 205 14.49 7.53 -4.50
CA PHE A 205 14.38 8.61 -5.49
C PHE A 205 15.55 9.58 -5.40
N VAL A 206 15.91 10.01 -4.19
CA VAL A 206 17.03 10.92 -3.95
C VAL A 206 18.35 10.29 -4.38
N ALA A 207 18.61 9.03 -3.96
CA ALA A 207 19.86 8.33 -4.29
C ALA A 207 20.04 8.11 -5.78
N SER A 208 18.98 7.77 -6.50
CA SER A 208 18.99 7.53 -7.95
C SER A 208 18.89 8.82 -8.79
N LYS A 209 18.55 9.95 -8.15
CA LYS A 209 18.21 11.21 -8.85
C LYS A 209 17.10 10.98 -9.88
N THR A 210 16.12 10.15 -9.55
CA THR A 210 14.92 9.93 -10.37
C THR A 210 13.91 11.02 -10.07
N PRO A 211 13.28 11.65 -11.06
CA PRO A 211 12.17 12.57 -10.80
C PRO A 211 11.02 11.84 -10.09
N TYR A 212 10.30 12.56 -9.24
CA TYR A 212 9.06 12.01 -8.68
C TYR A 212 8.00 11.88 -9.78
N PRO A 213 7.15 10.84 -9.73
CA PRO A 213 5.98 10.74 -10.59
C PRO A 213 5.03 11.92 -10.35
N HIS A 214 4.13 12.15 -11.29
CA HIS A 214 3.09 13.17 -11.18
C HIS A 214 2.19 12.91 -9.96
N THR A 215 1.81 11.64 -9.76
CA THR A 215 0.94 11.24 -8.64
C THR A 215 1.42 9.93 -8.02
N PHE A 216 1.31 9.84 -6.68
CA PHE A 216 1.38 8.58 -5.97
C PHE A 216 -0.03 8.07 -5.65
N PHE A 217 -0.32 6.87 -6.06
CA PHE A 217 -1.60 6.21 -5.86
C PHE A 217 -1.52 5.22 -4.69
N ASN A 218 -2.55 5.28 -3.82
CA ASN A 218 -2.77 4.28 -2.80
C ASN A 218 -3.94 3.38 -3.21
N ASP A 219 -3.68 2.10 -3.45
CA ASP A 219 -4.70 1.16 -3.89
C ASP A 219 -5.74 0.89 -2.79
N SER A 220 -5.50 -0.07 -1.94
CA SER A 220 -6.49 -0.48 -0.95
C SER A 220 -6.02 -0.24 0.48
N TYR A 221 -6.95 0.21 1.28
CA TYR A 221 -6.86 0.23 2.71
C TYR A 221 -7.64 -0.98 3.25
N GLU A 222 -6.91 -2.07 3.56
CA GLU A 222 -7.52 -3.30 4.04
C GLU A 222 -7.21 -3.50 5.53
N VAL A 223 -8.26 -3.56 6.35
CA VAL A 223 -8.17 -3.82 7.79
C VAL A 223 -8.93 -5.10 8.14
N TYR A 224 -8.24 -6.15 8.60
CA TYR A 224 -8.81 -7.39 9.15
C TYR A 224 -7.87 -8.10 10.12
#